data_53c76eaf3a33b9899da04d6ea2ee8a05
#
_entry.id   53c76eaf3a33b9899da04d6ea2ee8a05
#
_cell.length_a   1.000
_cell.length_b   1.000
_cell.length_c   1.000
_cell.angle_alpha   90.00
_cell.angle_beta   90.00
_cell.angle_gamma   90.00
#
_symmetry.space_group_name_H-M   'P 1'
#
loop_
_entity.id
_entity.type
_entity.pdbx_description
1 polymer ?
#
loop_
_entity_poly.entity_id
_entity_poly.type
_entity_poly.pdbx_seq_one_letter_code
_entity_poly.pdbx_strand_id
1 'polypeptide(L)'
;LLGAWGGGDRAAADRLFALLYEELHGIAHRALADQRHEATLQTTALVHELYLRLVGDFHPSSDDRRRFFGASAKVMRRILIDRARERLAEKRGAGVRPESLGEDRLVNRAAASGMSFEASATEALAVDQALDALELHDPRLAELVELRFFAGCSVEESAALLGMSERTVKRDWRKARALLADWLGAGG
;
A
#
# COMPACT_ATOMS: atom_id res chain seq x y z
N LEU A 1 -12.63 -17.62 -9.56
CA LEU A 1 -13.10 -16.25 -9.81
C LEU A 1 -12.06 -15.43 -10.59
N LEU A 2 -10.77 -15.42 -10.16
CA LEU A 2 -9.70 -14.68 -10.87
C LEU A 2 -9.57 -15.12 -12.34
N GLY A 3 -9.55 -16.42 -12.60
CA GLY A 3 -9.45 -16.93 -13.98
C GLY A 3 -10.69 -16.59 -14.84
N ALA A 4 -11.88 -16.60 -14.26
CA ALA A 4 -13.11 -16.20 -14.96
C ALA A 4 -13.10 -14.69 -15.27
N TRP A 5 -12.64 -13.85 -14.33
CA TRP A 5 -12.44 -12.43 -14.56
C TRP A 5 -11.42 -12.18 -15.68
N GLY A 6 -10.27 -12.89 -15.66
CA GLY A 6 -9.27 -12.80 -16.73
C GLY A 6 -9.80 -13.21 -18.10
N GLY A 7 -10.81 -14.07 -18.14
CA GLY A 7 -11.56 -14.44 -19.34
C GLY A 7 -12.64 -13.43 -19.76
N GLY A 8 -12.75 -12.27 -19.06
CA GLY A 8 -13.71 -11.20 -19.38
C GLY A 8 -15.03 -11.27 -18.59
N ASP A 9 -15.17 -12.20 -17.66
CA ASP A 9 -16.36 -12.27 -16.78
C ASP A 9 -16.30 -11.18 -15.70
N ARG A 10 -16.92 -10.04 -15.96
CA ARG A 10 -17.01 -8.92 -15.03
C ARG A 10 -17.79 -9.28 -13.75
N ALA A 11 -18.77 -10.15 -13.83
CA ALA A 11 -19.51 -10.62 -12.66
C ALA A 11 -18.62 -11.47 -11.73
N ALA A 12 -17.58 -12.11 -12.25
CA ALA A 12 -16.57 -12.78 -11.43
C ALA A 12 -15.72 -11.80 -10.65
N ALA A 13 -15.37 -10.64 -11.24
CA ALA A 13 -14.69 -9.54 -10.54
C ALA A 13 -15.58 -9.01 -9.39
N ASP A 14 -16.84 -8.70 -9.66
CA ASP A 14 -17.80 -8.21 -8.66
C ASP A 14 -17.93 -9.17 -7.48
N ARG A 15 -18.06 -10.47 -7.76
CA ARG A 15 -18.11 -11.52 -6.71
C ARG A 15 -16.81 -11.61 -5.92
N LEU A 16 -15.66 -11.48 -6.58
CA LEU A 16 -14.37 -11.52 -5.91
C LEU A 16 -14.23 -10.32 -4.96
N PHE A 17 -14.56 -9.12 -5.42
CA PHE A 17 -14.52 -7.92 -4.58
C PHE A 17 -15.51 -7.96 -3.44
N ALA A 18 -16.70 -8.51 -3.63
CA ALA A 18 -17.67 -8.74 -2.55
C ALA A 18 -17.12 -9.67 -1.47
N LEU A 19 -16.41 -10.74 -1.85
CA LEU A 19 -15.76 -11.67 -0.93
C LEU A 19 -14.58 -11.06 -0.17
N LEU A 20 -13.83 -10.17 -0.82
CA LEU A 20 -12.63 -9.54 -0.26
C LEU A 20 -12.92 -8.17 0.35
N TYR A 21 -14.18 -7.71 0.33
CA TYR A 21 -14.54 -6.35 0.74
C TYR A 21 -14.09 -6.03 2.16
N GLU A 22 -14.37 -6.92 3.11
CA GLU A 22 -13.98 -6.71 4.51
C GLU A 22 -12.46 -6.66 4.72
N GLU A 23 -11.71 -7.48 3.98
CA GLU A 23 -10.26 -7.49 4.01
C GLU A 23 -9.70 -6.19 3.42
N LEU A 24 -10.18 -5.80 2.23
CA LEU A 24 -9.79 -4.56 1.56
C LEU A 24 -10.20 -3.32 2.37
N HIS A 25 -11.39 -3.35 2.98
CA HIS A 25 -11.86 -2.28 3.86
C HIS A 25 -10.98 -2.16 5.10
N GLY A 26 -10.61 -3.27 5.72
CA GLY A 26 -9.68 -3.30 6.84
C GLY A 26 -8.29 -2.74 6.49
N ILE A 27 -7.79 -3.03 5.28
CA ILE A 27 -6.53 -2.49 4.75
C ILE A 27 -6.64 -0.97 4.57
N ALA A 28 -7.66 -0.52 3.84
CA ALA A 28 -7.92 0.89 3.58
C ALA A 28 -8.14 1.68 4.88
N HIS A 29 -8.84 1.10 5.85
CA HIS A 29 -9.04 1.69 7.17
C HIS A 29 -7.72 1.86 7.91
N ARG A 30 -6.85 0.84 7.92
CA ARG A 30 -5.51 0.96 8.53
C ARG A 30 -4.65 2.01 7.83
N ALA A 31 -4.73 2.09 6.51
CA ALA A 31 -4.02 3.10 5.74
C ALA A 31 -4.50 4.54 6.04
N LEU A 32 -5.74 4.70 6.51
CA LEU A 32 -6.38 5.99 6.82
C LEU A 32 -6.62 6.21 8.33
N ALA A 33 -6.09 5.37 9.21
CA ALA A 33 -6.50 5.23 10.61
C ALA A 33 -6.35 6.47 11.51
N ASP A 34 -5.72 7.53 11.05
CA ASP A 34 -5.49 8.74 11.85
C ASP A 34 -6.48 9.91 11.53
N GLN A 35 -7.41 9.74 10.60
CA GLN A 35 -8.40 10.77 10.24
C GLN A 35 -9.66 10.65 11.12
N ARG A 36 -9.67 11.41 12.20
CA ARG A 36 -10.57 11.25 13.36
C ARG A 36 -12.09 11.36 13.12
N HIS A 37 -12.62 11.85 12.00
CA HIS A 37 -14.08 12.03 11.85
C HIS A 37 -14.71 11.59 10.51
N GLU A 38 -13.94 11.26 9.49
CA GLU A 38 -14.46 10.85 8.16
C GLU A 38 -13.90 9.51 7.68
N ALA A 39 -13.20 8.78 8.55
CA ALA A 39 -12.45 7.59 8.19
C ALA A 39 -13.27 6.53 7.43
N THR A 40 -14.51 6.30 7.82
CA THR A 40 -15.35 5.26 7.20
C THR A 40 -15.75 5.62 5.76
N LEU A 41 -16.17 6.86 5.50
CA LEU A 41 -16.54 7.31 4.15
C LEU A 41 -15.32 7.34 3.23
N GLN A 42 -14.18 7.80 3.75
CA GLN A 42 -12.92 7.82 2.99
C GLN A 42 -12.39 6.40 2.72
N THR A 43 -12.54 5.48 3.67
CA THR A 43 -12.18 4.07 3.53
C THR A 43 -13.01 3.41 2.43
N THR A 44 -14.32 3.57 2.45
CA THR A 44 -15.22 3.04 1.42
C THR A 44 -14.91 3.61 0.05
N ALA A 45 -14.65 4.92 -0.04
CA ALA A 45 -14.25 5.58 -1.28
C ALA A 45 -12.90 5.03 -1.81
N LEU A 46 -11.93 4.76 -0.92
CA LEU A 46 -10.64 4.19 -1.28
C LEU A 46 -10.79 2.76 -1.83
N VAL A 47 -11.61 1.92 -1.18
CA VAL A 47 -11.89 0.55 -1.68
C VAL A 47 -12.60 0.59 -3.02
N HIS A 48 -13.55 1.51 -3.20
CA HIS A 48 -14.26 1.65 -4.47
C HIS A 48 -13.33 2.14 -5.59
N GLU A 49 -12.45 3.08 -5.32
CA GLU A 49 -11.44 3.55 -6.27
C GLU A 49 -10.46 2.43 -6.65
N LEU A 50 -10.01 1.62 -5.68
CA LEU A 50 -9.21 0.43 -5.93
C LEU A 50 -9.93 -0.55 -6.87
N TYR A 51 -11.21 -0.81 -6.60
CA TYR A 51 -12.04 -1.66 -7.48
C TYR A 51 -12.08 -1.13 -8.90
N LEU A 52 -12.42 0.14 -9.09
CA LEU A 52 -12.54 0.74 -10.43
C LEU A 52 -11.22 0.67 -11.22
N ARG A 53 -10.10 0.98 -10.57
CA ARG A 53 -8.77 0.91 -11.22
C ARG A 53 -8.37 -0.53 -11.54
N LEU A 54 -8.63 -1.49 -10.64
CA LEU A 54 -8.31 -2.90 -10.90
C LEU A 54 -9.19 -3.47 -12.00
N VAL A 55 -10.49 -3.19 -12.02
CA VAL A 55 -11.39 -3.70 -13.08
C VAL A 55 -11.07 -3.07 -14.42
N GLY A 56 -10.58 -1.81 -14.46
CA GLY A 56 -10.20 -1.13 -15.69
C GLY A 56 -8.88 -1.65 -16.28
N ASP A 57 -7.87 -1.82 -15.45
CA ASP A 57 -6.48 -2.00 -15.89
C ASP A 57 -5.93 -3.41 -15.68
N PHE A 58 -6.49 -4.18 -14.76
CA PHE A 58 -5.97 -5.49 -14.40
C PHE A 58 -6.72 -6.61 -15.11
N HIS A 59 -6.00 -7.39 -15.91
CA HIS A 59 -6.51 -8.58 -16.59
C HIS A 59 -5.77 -9.80 -16.04
N PRO A 60 -6.33 -10.49 -15.03
CA PRO A 60 -5.69 -11.67 -14.47
C PRO A 60 -5.59 -12.77 -15.54
N SER A 61 -4.39 -13.18 -15.88
CA SER A 61 -4.15 -14.25 -16.86
C SER A 61 -4.24 -15.66 -16.27
N SER A 62 -4.36 -15.77 -14.95
CA SER A 62 -4.41 -17.04 -14.21
C SER A 62 -5.05 -16.83 -12.84
N ASP A 63 -5.39 -17.93 -12.17
CA ASP A 63 -5.93 -17.94 -10.79
C ASP A 63 -4.83 -17.65 -9.73
N ASP A 64 -3.89 -16.77 -10.05
CA ASP A 64 -2.72 -16.47 -9.26
C ASP A 64 -3.02 -15.36 -8.23
N ARG A 65 -3.27 -15.79 -7.00
CA ARG A 65 -3.49 -14.90 -5.85
C ARG A 65 -2.34 -13.91 -5.66
N ARG A 66 -1.08 -14.34 -5.87
CA ARG A 66 0.09 -13.45 -5.72
C ARG A 66 -0.01 -12.25 -6.67
N ARG A 67 -0.34 -12.50 -7.94
CA ARG A 67 -0.50 -11.43 -8.93
C ARG A 67 -1.63 -10.47 -8.58
N PHE A 68 -2.74 -11.01 -8.07
CA PHE A 68 -3.87 -10.17 -7.64
C PHE A 68 -3.49 -9.28 -6.46
N PHE A 69 -2.90 -9.83 -5.40
CA PHE A 69 -2.50 -9.05 -4.24
C PHE A 69 -1.38 -8.07 -4.56
N GLY A 70 -0.41 -8.46 -5.39
CA GLY A 70 0.65 -7.58 -5.88
C GLY A 70 0.10 -6.39 -6.69
N ALA A 71 -0.83 -6.65 -7.62
CA ALA A 71 -1.50 -5.60 -8.39
C ALA A 71 -2.33 -4.67 -7.48
N SER A 72 -3.08 -5.25 -6.54
CA SER A 72 -3.86 -4.49 -5.55
C SER A 72 -2.98 -3.58 -4.70
N ALA A 73 -1.82 -4.08 -4.25
CA ALA A 73 -0.85 -3.31 -3.48
C ALA A 73 -0.30 -2.12 -4.29
N LYS A 74 0.09 -2.35 -5.54
CA LYS A 74 0.59 -1.29 -6.43
C LYS A 74 -0.46 -0.24 -6.76
N VAL A 75 -1.71 -0.66 -7.01
CA VAL A 75 -2.81 0.28 -7.24
C VAL A 75 -3.12 1.07 -5.98
N MET A 76 -3.17 0.43 -4.81
CA MET A 76 -3.37 1.10 -3.52
C MET A 76 -2.28 2.14 -3.25
N ARG A 77 -1.00 1.78 -3.46
CA ARG A 77 0.13 2.71 -3.39
C ARG A 77 -0.12 3.94 -4.26
N ARG A 78 -0.47 3.75 -5.54
CA ARG A 78 -0.76 4.86 -6.46
C ARG A 78 -1.86 5.78 -5.94
N ILE A 79 -2.99 5.22 -5.52
CA ILE A 79 -4.11 6.02 -5.02
C ILE A 79 -3.68 6.88 -3.82
N LEU A 80 -2.95 6.29 -2.88
CA LEU A 80 -2.50 7.00 -1.68
C LEU A 80 -1.50 8.11 -2.02
N ILE A 81 -0.59 7.87 -2.96
CA ILE A 81 0.38 8.88 -3.42
C ILE A 81 -0.30 10.00 -4.21
N ASP A 82 -1.27 9.69 -5.07
CA ASP A 82 -2.05 10.70 -5.79
C ASP A 82 -2.78 11.62 -4.79
N ARG A 83 -3.44 11.05 -3.78
CA ARG A 83 -4.07 11.83 -2.69
C ARG A 83 -3.08 12.67 -1.90
N ALA A 84 -1.88 12.16 -1.64
CA ALA A 84 -0.82 12.93 -0.99
C ALA A 84 -0.39 14.14 -1.84
N ARG A 85 -0.25 13.94 -3.15
CA ARG A 85 0.08 15.03 -4.09
C ARG A 85 -1.02 16.09 -4.16
N GLU A 86 -2.28 15.68 -4.20
CA GLU A 86 -3.44 16.58 -4.19
C GLU A 86 -3.45 17.45 -2.93
N ARG A 87 -3.30 16.85 -1.75
CA ARG A 87 -3.21 17.57 -0.46
C ARG A 87 -2.06 18.58 -0.41
N LEU A 88 -0.89 18.25 -1.00
CA LEU A 88 0.22 19.19 -1.09
C LEU A 88 -0.07 20.35 -2.04
N ALA A 89 -0.77 20.10 -3.13
CA ALA A 89 -1.18 21.13 -4.06
C ALA A 89 -2.19 22.11 -3.41
N GLU A 90 -3.18 21.58 -2.69
CA GLU A 90 -4.15 22.37 -1.94
C GLU A 90 -3.49 23.23 -0.84
N LYS A 91 -2.58 22.66 -0.05
CA LYS A 91 -1.84 23.37 0.99
C LYS A 91 -0.97 24.50 0.42
N ARG A 92 -0.34 24.29 -0.73
CA ARG A 92 0.43 25.32 -1.43
C ARG A 92 -0.46 26.46 -1.92
N GLY A 93 -1.65 26.14 -2.43
CA GLY A 93 -2.65 27.14 -2.84
C GLY A 93 -3.22 27.95 -1.67
N ALA A 94 -3.25 27.39 -0.46
CA ALA A 94 -3.72 28.04 0.76
C ALA A 94 -2.62 28.78 1.55
N GLY A 95 -1.36 28.81 1.07
CA GLY A 95 -0.24 29.51 1.73
C GLY A 95 0.25 28.89 3.04
N VAL A 96 -0.15 27.64 3.35
CA VAL A 96 0.24 26.93 4.59
C VAL A 96 1.59 26.25 4.39
N ARG A 97 2.59 26.57 5.26
CA ARG A 97 3.89 25.89 5.27
C ARG A 97 3.74 24.45 5.76
N PRO A 98 4.41 23.47 5.12
CA PRO A 98 4.46 22.10 5.63
C PRO A 98 5.19 22.04 6.97
N GLU A 99 4.58 21.45 8.00
CA GLU A 99 5.31 21.08 9.23
C GLU A 99 6.15 19.83 8.96
N SER A 100 7.47 19.93 9.15
CA SER A 100 8.37 18.79 9.15
C SER A 100 8.26 18.06 10.48
N LEU A 101 7.82 16.80 10.46
CA LEU A 101 7.85 15.91 11.62
C LEU A 101 9.17 15.12 11.62
N GLY A 102 9.81 15.05 12.79
CA GLY A 102 11.15 14.47 12.94
C GLY A 102 11.25 12.97 12.56
N GLU A 103 12.44 12.60 12.12
CA GLU A 103 12.86 11.31 11.55
C GLU A 103 12.49 10.07 12.37
N ASP A 104 12.51 10.15 13.71
CA ASP A 104 12.20 9.02 14.60
C ASP A 104 10.74 8.51 14.53
N ARG A 105 9.81 9.33 14.08
CA ARG A 105 8.40 8.95 14.00
C ARG A 105 8.07 8.03 12.81
N LEU A 106 8.73 8.20 11.67
CA LEU A 106 8.52 7.40 10.47
C LEU A 106 8.94 5.94 10.67
N VAL A 107 10.14 5.74 11.23
CA VAL A 107 10.71 4.41 11.44
C VAL A 107 9.96 3.64 12.51
N ASN A 108 9.57 4.29 13.62
CA ASN A 108 8.83 3.65 14.70
C ASN A 108 7.36 3.37 14.35
N ARG A 109 6.72 4.20 13.52
CA ARG A 109 5.38 3.95 12.99
C ARG A 109 5.33 2.80 12.00
N ALA A 110 6.32 2.64 11.13
CA ALA A 110 6.48 1.46 10.29
C ALA A 110 6.72 0.18 11.11
N ALA A 111 7.15 0.32 12.37
CA ALA A 111 7.44 -0.81 13.26
C ALA A 111 6.21 -1.41 13.94
N ALA A 112 5.23 -0.59 14.28
CA ALA A 112 4.01 -1.00 14.96
C ALA A 112 2.90 -1.19 13.91
N SER A 113 2.77 -2.38 13.34
CA SER A 113 1.58 -2.92 12.62
C SER A 113 0.56 -1.91 12.05
N GLY A 114 0.99 -0.81 11.46
CA GLY A 114 0.09 0.21 10.97
C GLY A 114 0.83 1.50 10.69
N MET A 115 1.54 1.57 9.57
CA MET A 115 1.87 2.88 9.03
C MET A 115 0.55 3.54 8.66
N SER A 116 0.13 4.54 9.43
CA SER A 116 -0.90 5.43 8.95
C SER A 116 -0.26 6.36 7.89
N PHE A 117 -0.89 6.49 6.76
CA PHE A 117 -0.50 7.39 5.66
C PHE A 117 -0.77 8.88 5.98
N GLU A 118 -0.92 9.20 7.26
CA GLU A 118 -0.96 10.57 7.78
C GLU A 118 0.41 11.17 8.13
N ALA A 119 1.45 10.46 7.82
CA ALA A 119 2.69 11.10 7.52
C ALA A 119 2.37 12.29 6.59
N SER A 120 2.98 13.41 6.80
CA SER A 120 2.68 14.58 5.95
C SER A 120 2.71 14.13 4.49
N ALA A 121 1.93 14.76 3.63
CA ALA A 121 1.94 14.37 2.21
C ALA A 121 3.36 14.37 1.63
N THR A 122 4.28 15.11 2.23
CA THR A 122 5.72 15.11 1.93
C THR A 122 6.39 13.79 2.30
N GLU A 123 6.08 13.24 3.47
CA GLU A 123 6.61 11.94 3.93
C GLU A 123 6.10 10.78 3.06
N ALA A 124 4.83 10.84 2.64
CA ALA A 124 4.27 9.85 1.72
C ALA A 124 5.02 9.82 0.39
N LEU A 125 5.39 10.99 -0.14
CA LEU A 125 6.20 11.07 -1.37
C LEU A 125 7.64 10.60 -1.17
N ALA A 126 8.25 10.88 -0.01
CA ALA A 126 9.57 10.37 0.32
C ALA A 126 9.58 8.84 0.42
N VAL A 127 8.55 8.26 1.06
CA VAL A 127 8.34 6.79 1.11
C VAL A 127 8.17 6.21 -0.28
N ASP A 128 7.41 6.88 -1.16
CA ASP A 128 7.23 6.45 -2.56
C ASP A 128 8.57 6.38 -3.30
N GLN A 129 9.38 7.43 -3.20
CA GLN A 129 10.74 7.47 -3.80
C GLN A 129 11.67 6.39 -3.22
N ALA A 130 11.64 6.18 -1.91
CA ALA A 130 12.43 5.14 -1.27
C ALA A 130 11.99 3.72 -1.71
N LEU A 131 10.71 3.51 -1.96
CA LEU A 131 10.19 2.26 -2.50
C LEU A 131 10.60 2.04 -3.95
N ASP A 132 10.62 3.09 -4.79
CA ASP A 132 11.15 3.00 -6.16
C ASP A 132 12.64 2.63 -6.14
N ALA A 133 13.43 3.23 -5.25
CA ALA A 133 14.83 2.87 -5.06
C ALA A 133 14.99 1.43 -4.56
N LEU A 134 14.11 0.97 -3.65
CA LEU A 134 14.11 -0.40 -3.17
C LEU A 134 13.76 -1.40 -4.29
N GLU A 135 12.81 -1.06 -5.17
CA GLU A 135 12.45 -1.90 -6.32
C GLU A 135 13.62 -2.06 -7.29
N LEU A 136 14.40 -1.01 -7.51
CA LEU A 136 15.62 -1.07 -8.33
C LEU A 136 16.75 -1.87 -7.65
N HIS A 137 16.87 -1.79 -6.32
CA HIS A 137 17.91 -2.46 -5.55
C HIS A 137 17.62 -3.95 -5.30
N ASP A 138 16.41 -4.26 -4.87
CA ASP A 138 15.93 -5.62 -4.56
C ASP A 138 14.40 -5.69 -4.78
N PRO A 139 13.96 -6.06 -6.00
CA PRO A 139 12.53 -6.13 -6.35
C PRO A 139 11.71 -7.02 -5.42
N ARG A 140 12.35 -8.06 -4.85
CA ARG A 140 11.68 -8.98 -3.91
C ARG A 140 11.38 -8.32 -2.58
N LEU A 141 12.31 -7.50 -2.08
CA LEU A 141 12.06 -6.72 -0.86
C LEU A 141 10.98 -5.66 -1.09
N ALA A 142 10.98 -5.01 -2.25
CA ALA A 142 9.94 -4.06 -2.61
C ALA A 142 8.57 -4.74 -2.66
N GLU A 143 8.44 -5.88 -3.34
CA GLU A 143 7.20 -6.66 -3.40
C GLU A 143 6.72 -7.06 -1.99
N LEU A 144 7.63 -7.49 -1.11
CA LEU A 144 7.30 -7.81 0.27
C LEU A 144 6.75 -6.57 1.03
N VAL A 145 7.38 -5.41 0.83
CA VAL A 145 6.89 -4.17 1.46
C VAL A 145 5.52 -3.80 0.91
N GLU A 146 5.32 -3.85 -0.38
CA GLU A 146 4.03 -3.57 -1.02
C GLU A 146 2.93 -4.48 -0.49
N LEU A 147 3.15 -5.79 -0.43
CA LEU A 147 2.17 -6.76 0.08
C LEU A 147 1.83 -6.49 1.56
N ARG A 148 2.83 -6.25 2.39
CA ARG A 148 2.60 -6.06 3.83
C ARG A 148 2.03 -4.70 4.17
N PHE A 149 2.46 -3.69 3.45
CA PHE A 149 2.12 -2.31 3.75
C PHE A 149 0.83 -1.86 3.04
N PHE A 150 0.76 -2.04 1.72
CA PHE A 150 -0.37 -1.57 0.93
C PHE A 150 -1.48 -2.61 0.74
N ALA A 151 -1.14 -3.91 0.72
CA ALA A 151 -2.15 -4.97 0.68
C ALA A 151 -2.48 -5.54 2.07
N GLY A 152 -1.82 -5.07 3.14
CA GLY A 152 -2.11 -5.45 4.53
C GLY A 152 -1.87 -6.92 4.86
N CYS A 153 -1.12 -7.65 4.02
CA CYS A 153 -0.86 -9.07 4.22
C CYS A 153 -0.09 -9.32 5.52
N SER A 154 -0.49 -10.36 6.25
CA SER A 154 0.26 -10.85 7.41
C SER A 154 1.61 -11.46 6.99
N VAL A 155 2.44 -11.85 7.96
CA VAL A 155 3.69 -12.58 7.69
C VAL A 155 3.40 -13.91 6.99
N GLU A 156 2.40 -14.62 7.48
CA GLU A 156 1.96 -15.93 6.99
C GLU A 156 1.42 -15.82 5.56
N GLU A 157 0.56 -14.83 5.29
CA GLU A 157 0.01 -14.58 3.95
C GLU A 157 1.11 -14.16 2.97
N SER A 158 2.01 -13.26 3.39
CA SER A 158 3.16 -12.85 2.56
C SER A 158 4.08 -14.05 2.25
N ALA A 159 4.31 -14.93 3.24
CA ALA A 159 5.09 -16.14 3.05
C ALA A 159 4.45 -17.08 2.02
N ALA A 160 3.14 -17.30 2.14
CA ALA A 160 2.38 -18.12 1.19
C ALA A 160 2.37 -17.52 -0.23
N LEU A 161 2.13 -16.20 -0.35
CA LEU A 161 2.10 -15.51 -1.64
C LEU A 161 3.47 -15.50 -2.32
N LEU A 162 4.56 -15.28 -1.57
CA LEU A 162 5.91 -15.19 -2.12
C LEU A 162 6.62 -16.56 -2.22
N GLY A 163 6.00 -17.65 -1.76
CA GLY A 163 6.62 -18.98 -1.74
C GLY A 163 7.83 -19.06 -0.81
N MET A 164 7.81 -18.34 0.30
CA MET A 164 8.91 -18.25 1.27
C MET A 164 8.51 -18.76 2.65
N SER A 165 9.50 -19.06 3.51
CA SER A 165 9.20 -19.31 4.92
C SER A 165 8.92 -18.02 5.67
N GLU A 166 8.07 -18.07 6.72
CA GLU A 166 7.84 -16.91 7.59
C GLU A 166 9.12 -16.34 8.19
N ARG A 167 10.09 -17.21 8.53
CA ARG A 167 11.42 -16.80 9.01
C ARG A 167 12.13 -15.92 7.97
N THR A 168 12.04 -16.28 6.70
CA THR A 168 12.61 -15.50 5.59
C THR A 168 11.88 -14.16 5.48
N VAL A 169 10.55 -14.17 5.49
CA VAL A 169 9.74 -12.95 5.46
C VAL A 169 10.09 -12.01 6.62
N LYS A 170 10.19 -12.52 7.85
CA LYS A 170 10.57 -11.73 9.04
C LYS A 170 11.98 -11.13 8.92
N ARG A 171 12.93 -11.87 8.35
CA ARG A 171 14.30 -11.39 8.10
C ARG A 171 14.31 -10.30 7.01
N ASP A 172 13.68 -10.59 5.88
CA ASP A 172 13.65 -9.71 4.73
C ASP A 172 12.85 -8.42 5.01
N TRP A 173 11.79 -8.52 5.83
CA TRP A 173 11.07 -7.36 6.34
C TRP A 173 11.96 -6.43 7.18
N ARG A 174 12.80 -7.00 8.07
CA ARG A 174 13.76 -6.20 8.85
C ARG A 174 14.81 -5.53 7.96
N LYS A 175 15.31 -6.26 6.94
CA LYS A 175 16.25 -5.71 5.95
C LYS A 175 15.63 -4.56 5.16
N ALA A 176 14.42 -4.75 4.63
CA ALA A 176 13.71 -3.73 3.86
C ALA A 176 13.48 -2.45 4.69
N ARG A 177 13.06 -2.61 5.95
CA ARG A 177 12.87 -1.47 6.86
C ARG A 177 14.15 -0.72 7.15
N ALA A 178 15.28 -1.40 7.35
CA ALA A 178 16.57 -0.76 7.58
C ALA A 178 17.02 0.05 6.37
N LEU A 179 16.87 -0.50 5.15
CA LEU A 179 17.20 0.21 3.91
C LEU A 179 16.30 1.44 3.69
N LEU A 180 14.99 1.29 3.91
CA LEU A 180 14.05 2.41 3.79
C LEU A 180 14.35 3.52 4.81
N ALA A 181 14.69 3.15 6.06
CA ALA A 181 15.07 4.11 7.09
C ALA A 181 16.35 4.87 6.72
N ASP A 182 17.36 4.19 6.21
CA ASP A 182 18.62 4.77 5.75
C ASP A 182 18.38 5.80 4.62
N TRP A 183 17.57 5.43 3.64
CA TRP A 183 17.27 6.33 2.51
C TRP A 183 16.39 7.51 2.88
N LEU A 184 15.46 7.33 3.80
CA LEU A 184 14.62 8.41 4.31
C LEU A 184 15.43 9.36 5.21
N GLY A 185 16.42 8.86 5.97
CA GLY A 185 17.32 9.67 6.78
C GLY A 185 18.43 10.38 5.98
N ALA A 186 18.82 9.85 4.83
CA ALA A 186 19.85 10.48 3.96
C ALA A 186 19.29 11.60 3.07
N GLY A 187 17.98 11.79 2.99
CA GLY A 187 17.29 12.77 2.14
C GLY A 187 16.84 14.03 2.87
N GLY A 188 17.21 14.24 4.15
CA GLY A 188 16.87 15.38 5.01
C GLY A 188 17.93 16.47 5.04
#